data_0c18e76e86c73a8ff1aba71d45a311e3
#
_entry.id   0c18e76e86c73a8ff1aba71d45a311e3
#
_cell.length_a   1.000
_cell.length_b   1.000
_cell.length_c   1.000
_cell.angle_alpha   90.00
_cell.angle_beta   90.00
_cell.angle_gamma   90.00
#
_symmetry.space_group_name_H-M   'P 1'
#
loop_
_entity.id
_entity.type
_entity.pdbx_description
1 polymer ?
#
loop_
_entity_poly.entity_id
_entity_poly.type
_entity_poly.pdbx_seq_one_letter_code
_entity_poly.pdbx_strand_id
1 'polypeptide(L)'
;MYYIGVDLGTSAVKLLLMEGSGKICNIVSKEYPLFFPHPGWSEQNPEDWFTQSMEGIKELTEGIDRKEVAGIGFGGQMHGLVTLDKDDNPFTLSDLLPGSPGSVHAHPWDISFP
;
A
#
# COMPACT_ATOMS: atom_id res chain seq x y z
N MET A 1 -15.29 13.57 -16.56
CA MET A 1 -13.96 12.97 -16.54
C MET A 1 -13.38 13.10 -15.13
N TYR A 2 -12.97 11.99 -14.56
CA TYR A 2 -12.43 11.92 -13.21
C TYR A 2 -10.99 11.45 -13.21
N TYR A 3 -10.28 11.82 -12.18
CA TYR A 3 -8.91 11.38 -11.89
C TYR A 3 -8.85 10.88 -10.45
N ILE A 4 -8.04 9.86 -10.23
CA ILE A 4 -7.81 9.30 -8.90
C ILE A 4 -6.36 9.56 -8.49
N GLY A 5 -6.16 10.10 -7.30
CA GLY A 5 -4.86 10.17 -6.65
C GLY A 5 -4.77 9.12 -5.55
N VAL A 6 -3.65 8.41 -5.50
CA VAL A 6 -3.35 7.41 -4.47
C VAL A 6 -2.04 7.80 -3.79
N ASP A 7 -2.07 8.03 -2.50
CA ASP A 7 -0.90 8.33 -1.68
C ASP A 7 -0.68 7.20 -0.67
N LEU A 8 0.36 6.41 -0.88
CA LEU A 8 0.78 5.33 0.01
C LEU A 8 1.64 5.90 1.13
N GLY A 9 0.99 6.28 2.22
CA GLY A 9 1.66 6.78 3.41
C GLY A 9 2.22 5.67 4.31
N THR A 10 2.83 6.06 5.42
CA THR A 10 3.46 5.13 6.37
C THR A 10 2.46 4.24 7.09
N SER A 11 1.30 4.77 7.48
CA SER A 11 0.29 4.03 8.27
C SER A 11 -1.07 3.90 7.58
N ALA A 12 -1.22 4.55 6.43
CA ALA A 12 -2.48 4.56 5.69
C ALA A 12 -2.24 4.92 4.24
N VAL A 13 -3.12 4.45 3.37
CA VAL A 13 -3.27 4.97 2.03
C VAL A 13 -4.39 6.01 2.02
N LYS A 14 -4.15 7.16 1.41
CA LYS A 14 -5.15 8.18 1.13
C LYS A 14 -5.45 8.21 -0.36
N LEU A 15 -6.73 8.26 -0.66
CA LEU A 15 -7.20 8.29 -2.04
C LEU A 15 -8.13 9.49 -2.22
N LEU A 16 -8.00 10.16 -3.35
CA LEU A 16 -8.90 11.23 -3.71
C LEU A 16 -9.50 11.02 -5.09
N LEU A 17 -10.73 11.47 -5.27
CA LEU A 17 -11.41 11.54 -6.55
C LEU A 17 -11.56 13.02 -6.92
N MET A 18 -11.11 13.38 -8.10
CA MET A 18 -11.14 14.75 -8.59
C MET A 18 -11.78 14.81 -9.98
N GLU A 19 -12.61 15.80 -10.20
CA GLU A 19 -13.06 16.16 -11.56
C GLU A 19 -11.96 16.85 -12.35
N GLY A 20 -12.07 16.80 -13.68
CA GLY A 20 -11.13 17.49 -14.57
C GLY A 20 -11.06 19.02 -14.37
N SER A 21 -12.05 19.61 -13.70
CA SER A 21 -12.06 21.01 -13.28
C SER A 21 -11.12 21.30 -12.10
N GLY A 22 -10.61 20.26 -11.44
CA GLY A 22 -9.82 20.38 -10.20
C GLY A 22 -10.66 20.26 -8.92
N LYS A 23 -11.97 20.07 -9.04
CA LYS A 23 -12.84 19.90 -7.87
C LYS A 23 -12.64 18.52 -7.26
N ILE A 24 -12.33 18.46 -5.97
CA ILE A 24 -12.27 17.22 -5.20
C ILE A 24 -13.68 16.75 -4.88
N CYS A 25 -14.04 15.55 -5.32
CA CYS A 25 -15.36 14.98 -5.14
C CYS A 25 -15.47 14.10 -3.90
N ASN A 26 -14.40 13.35 -3.60
CA ASN A 26 -14.36 12.43 -2.47
C ASN A 26 -12.92 12.15 -2.02
N ILE A 27 -12.77 11.83 -0.74
CA ILE A 27 -11.50 11.39 -0.15
C ILE A 27 -11.79 10.18 0.72
N VAL A 28 -10.96 9.14 0.57
CA VAL A 28 -11.02 7.90 1.36
C VAL A 28 -9.65 7.65 1.97
N SER A 29 -9.62 7.22 3.22
CA SER A 29 -8.40 6.80 3.91
C SER A 29 -8.58 5.38 4.43
N LYS A 30 -7.59 4.52 4.18
CA LYS A 30 -7.54 3.14 4.67
C LYS A 30 -6.24 2.90 5.41
N GLU A 31 -6.34 2.44 6.64
CA GLU A 31 -5.19 2.13 7.48
C GLU A 31 -4.65 0.73 7.20
N TYR A 32 -3.37 0.54 7.46
CA TYR A 32 -2.73 -0.76 7.48
C TYR A 32 -1.72 -0.84 8.64
N PRO A 33 -1.47 -2.06 9.18
CA PRO A 33 -0.63 -2.21 10.35
C PRO A 33 0.85 -1.97 10.05
N LEU A 34 1.55 -1.49 11.06
CA LEU A 34 3.02 -1.45 11.16
C LEU A 34 3.45 -2.52 12.15
N PHE A 35 4.53 -3.22 11.82
CA PHE A 35 5.10 -4.26 12.67
C PHE A 35 6.49 -3.87 13.14
N PHE A 36 6.78 -4.15 14.41
CA PHE A 36 8.06 -3.84 15.05
C PHE A 36 8.64 -5.12 15.64
N PRO A 37 9.14 -6.06 14.81
CA PRO A 37 9.57 -7.39 15.29
C PRO A 37 10.81 -7.35 16.16
N HIS A 38 11.64 -6.33 16.03
CA HIS A 38 12.82 -6.08 16.84
C HIS A 38 12.96 -4.60 17.16
N PRO A 39 13.68 -4.21 18.24
CA PRO A 39 13.94 -2.81 18.53
C PRO A 39 14.60 -2.07 17.36
N GLY A 40 14.00 -0.96 16.94
CA GLY A 40 14.48 -0.16 15.81
C GLY A 40 14.09 -0.68 14.42
N TRP A 41 13.39 -1.79 14.33
CA TRP A 41 12.89 -2.33 13.07
C TRP A 41 11.45 -1.90 12.86
N SER A 42 11.14 -1.58 11.60
CA SER A 42 9.78 -1.27 11.17
C SER A 42 9.50 -2.02 9.86
N GLU A 43 8.45 -2.80 9.87
CA GLU A 43 8.07 -3.64 8.72
C GLU A 43 6.58 -3.45 8.39
N GLN A 44 6.25 -3.61 7.12
CA GLN A 44 4.88 -3.59 6.60
C GLN A 44 4.67 -4.75 5.63
N ASN A 45 3.40 -5.13 5.48
CA ASN A 45 3.00 -6.13 4.50
C ASN A 45 2.57 -5.42 3.20
N PRO A 46 3.30 -5.52 2.07
CA PRO A 46 2.91 -4.90 0.81
C PRO A 46 1.54 -5.34 0.28
N GLU A 47 1.08 -6.54 0.64
CA GLU A 47 -0.28 -6.99 0.30
C GLU A 47 -1.35 -6.11 0.96
N ASP A 48 -1.07 -5.58 2.15
CA ASP A 48 -1.97 -4.62 2.81
C ASP A 48 -2.07 -3.32 2.01
N TRP A 49 -0.98 -2.86 1.41
CA TRP A 49 -1.02 -1.69 0.55
C TRP A 49 -1.92 -1.90 -0.66
N PHE A 50 -1.78 -3.05 -1.31
CA PHE A 50 -2.58 -3.40 -2.47
C PHE A 50 -4.06 -3.57 -2.09
N THR A 51 -4.35 -4.36 -1.07
CA THR A 51 -5.71 -4.64 -0.62
C THR A 51 -6.44 -3.36 -0.20
N GLN A 52 -5.80 -2.52 0.62
CA GLN A 52 -6.40 -1.28 1.09
C GLN A 52 -6.55 -0.26 -0.04
N SER A 53 -5.62 -0.22 -0.98
CA SER A 53 -5.74 0.64 -2.16
C SER A 53 -6.91 0.22 -3.04
N MET A 54 -7.08 -1.07 -3.28
CA MET A 54 -8.17 -1.59 -4.11
C MET A 54 -9.54 -1.37 -3.46
N GLU A 55 -9.64 -1.61 -2.16
CA GLU A 55 -10.87 -1.31 -1.41
C GLU A 55 -11.17 0.18 -1.37
N GLY A 56 -10.15 0.99 -1.18
CA GLY A 56 -10.27 2.45 -1.21
C GLY A 56 -10.74 2.96 -2.56
N ILE A 57 -10.21 2.45 -3.66
CA ILE A 57 -10.66 2.80 -5.02
C ILE A 57 -12.12 2.39 -5.22
N LYS A 58 -12.50 1.21 -4.75
CA LYS A 58 -13.88 0.74 -4.85
C LYS A 58 -14.84 1.68 -4.13
N GLU A 59 -14.53 2.05 -2.89
CA GLU A 59 -15.33 2.99 -2.10
C GLU A 59 -15.36 4.38 -2.73
N LEU A 60 -14.19 4.86 -3.18
CA LEU A 60 -14.03 6.18 -3.79
C LEU A 60 -14.88 6.35 -5.05
N THR A 61 -15.05 5.27 -5.81
CA THR A 61 -15.79 5.27 -7.08
C THR A 61 -17.24 4.83 -6.97
N GLU A 62 -17.76 4.68 -5.76
CA GLU A 62 -19.19 4.44 -5.56
C GLU A 62 -20.00 5.61 -6.12
N GLY A 63 -21.03 5.28 -6.92
CA GLY A 63 -21.93 6.28 -7.49
C GLY A 63 -21.42 7.00 -8.74
N ILE A 64 -20.24 6.67 -9.26
CA ILE A 64 -19.76 7.17 -10.54
C ILE A 64 -19.55 6.03 -11.55
N ASP A 65 -19.63 6.36 -12.84
CA ASP A 65 -19.25 5.41 -13.89
C ASP A 65 -17.71 5.33 -13.94
N ARG A 66 -17.16 4.15 -13.67
CA ARG A 66 -15.71 3.92 -13.67
C ARG A 66 -15.07 4.16 -15.05
N LYS A 67 -15.84 4.10 -16.11
CA LYS A 67 -15.36 4.45 -17.46
C LYS A 67 -15.06 5.92 -17.61
N GLU A 68 -15.59 6.75 -16.73
CA GLU A 68 -15.31 8.18 -16.66
C GLU A 68 -13.96 8.50 -15.97
N VAL A 69 -13.31 7.52 -15.36
CA VAL A 69 -11.98 7.68 -14.77
C VAL A 69 -10.92 7.67 -15.87
N ALA A 70 -10.30 8.80 -16.09
CA ALA A 70 -9.35 9.02 -17.17
C ALA A 70 -7.90 8.67 -16.78
N GLY A 71 -7.59 8.65 -15.49
CA GLY A 71 -6.24 8.35 -15.04
C GLY A 71 -6.14 8.19 -13.53
N ILE A 72 -5.06 7.51 -13.11
CA ILE A 72 -4.69 7.32 -11.72
C ILE A 72 -3.25 7.74 -11.53
N GLY A 73 -3.00 8.60 -10.57
CA GLY A 73 -1.66 9.02 -10.15
C GLY A 73 -1.29 8.43 -8.80
N PHE A 74 -0.03 8.10 -8.61
CA PHE A 74 0.49 7.52 -7.38
C PHE A 74 1.58 8.40 -6.77
N GLY A 75 1.52 8.55 -5.47
CA GLY A 75 2.60 9.01 -4.62
C GLY A 75 2.79 8.03 -3.47
N GLY A 76 3.88 8.13 -2.74
CA GLY A 76 4.10 7.24 -1.62
C GLY A 76 5.36 7.59 -0.82
N GLN A 77 5.49 6.93 0.32
CA GLN A 77 6.67 7.02 1.15
C GLN A 77 7.91 6.51 0.42
N MET A 78 9.05 6.99 0.84
CA MET A 78 10.38 6.61 0.32
C MET A 78 11.14 5.75 1.34
N HIS A 79 12.29 5.22 0.92
CA HIS A 79 13.24 4.48 1.77
C HIS A 79 12.73 3.15 2.29
N GLY A 80 11.69 2.58 1.67
CA GLY A 80 11.25 1.22 1.90
C GLY A 80 11.97 0.22 1.00
N LEU A 81 12.28 -0.95 1.54
CA LEU A 81 12.81 -2.08 0.79
C LEU A 81 11.77 -3.18 0.73
N VAL A 82 11.39 -3.58 -0.46
CA VAL A 82 10.55 -4.76 -0.70
C VAL A 82 11.41 -5.84 -1.35
N THR A 83 11.50 -6.98 -0.70
CA THR A 83 12.25 -8.13 -1.19
C THR A 83 11.31 -9.23 -1.64
N LEU A 84 11.62 -9.84 -2.78
CA LEU A 84 10.81 -10.90 -3.38
C LEU A 84 11.63 -12.18 -3.50
N ASP A 85 10.98 -13.33 -3.32
CA ASP A 85 11.57 -14.61 -3.62
C ASP A 85 11.51 -14.92 -5.13
N LYS A 86 11.97 -16.11 -5.53
CA LYS A 86 11.99 -16.55 -6.93
C LYS A 86 10.60 -16.68 -7.56
N ASP A 87 9.55 -16.77 -6.75
CA ASP A 87 8.16 -16.91 -7.17
C ASP A 87 7.38 -15.57 -7.04
N ASP A 88 8.13 -14.46 -6.89
CA ASP A 88 7.60 -13.11 -6.70
C ASP A 88 6.80 -12.92 -5.41
N ASN A 89 7.00 -13.78 -4.41
CA ASN A 89 6.42 -13.60 -3.10
C ASN A 89 7.31 -12.69 -2.25
N PRO A 90 6.78 -11.65 -1.65
CA PRO A 90 7.54 -10.82 -0.73
C PRO A 90 8.00 -11.59 0.51
N PHE A 91 9.21 -11.33 0.95
CA PHE A 91 9.75 -11.86 2.21
C PHE A 91 10.50 -10.79 3.00
N THR A 92 10.66 -11.02 4.30
CA THR A 92 11.30 -10.06 5.21
C THR A 92 12.70 -10.45 5.57
N LEU A 93 13.44 -9.47 6.10
CA LEU A 93 14.71 -9.76 6.76
C LEU A 93 14.50 -10.67 7.98
N SER A 94 13.38 -10.53 8.68
CA SER A 94 13.00 -11.41 9.80
C SER A 94 12.87 -12.88 9.37
N ASP A 95 12.40 -13.14 8.16
CA ASP A 95 12.29 -14.50 7.62
C ASP A 95 13.65 -15.17 7.37
N LEU A 96 14.69 -14.36 7.24
CA LEU A 96 16.06 -14.84 7.02
C LEU A 96 16.80 -15.14 8.32
N LEU A 97 16.24 -14.76 9.48
CA LEU A 97 16.90 -14.96 10.78
C LEU A 97 16.72 -16.40 11.26
N PRO A 98 17.75 -16.99 11.93
CA PRO A 98 17.65 -18.33 12.49
C PRO A 98 16.52 -18.43 13.50
N GLY A 99 15.67 -19.45 13.37
CA GLY A 99 14.55 -19.71 14.28
C GLY A 99 13.26 -18.99 13.95
N SER A 100 13.20 -18.22 12.86
CA SER A 100 11.95 -17.63 12.38
C SER A 100 10.99 -18.72 11.93
N PRO A 101 9.75 -18.77 12.47
CA PRO A 101 8.73 -19.66 11.96
C PRO A 101 8.28 -19.11 10.61
N GLY A 102 8.72 -19.68 9.52
CA GLY A 102 8.21 -19.24 8.24
C GLY A 102 9.25 -18.96 7.18
N SER A 103 10.46 -19.47 7.36
CA SER A 103 11.47 -19.45 6.30
C SER A 103 11.00 -20.10 4.98
N VAL A 104 9.77 -20.57 4.95
CA VAL A 104 9.14 -21.24 3.80
C VAL A 104 7.94 -20.46 3.26
N HIS A 105 7.43 -19.49 3.99
CA HIS A 105 6.29 -18.68 3.56
C HIS A 105 6.70 -17.22 3.53
N ALA A 106 6.96 -16.75 2.35
CA ALA A 106 7.19 -15.37 2.09
C ALA A 106 6.02 -14.53 2.64
N HIS A 107 6.32 -13.68 3.58
CA HIS A 107 5.40 -12.65 4.02
C HIS A 107 5.75 -11.36 3.30
N PRO A 108 4.78 -10.68 2.75
CA PRO A 108 5.01 -9.43 2.05
C PRO A 108 5.37 -8.32 3.04
N TRP A 109 6.61 -7.89 2.99
CA TRP A 109 7.13 -6.91 3.93
C TRP A 109 7.90 -5.80 3.25
N ASP A 110 7.69 -4.62 3.74
CA ASP A 110 8.55 -3.48 3.49
C ASP A 110 9.43 -3.26 4.73
N ILE A 111 10.72 -3.17 4.53
CA ILE A 111 11.67 -2.85 5.60
C ILE A 111 12.01 -1.38 5.44
N SER A 112 11.47 -0.55 6.33
CA SER A 112 11.89 0.83 6.44
C SER A 112 13.15 0.90 7.27
N PHE A 113 14.20 1.47 6.71
CA PHE A 113 15.38 1.82 7.50
C PHE A 113 15.14 3.15 8.22
N PRO A 114 15.63 3.28 9.43
CA PRO A 114 15.52 4.53 10.19
C PRO A 114 16.24 5.70 9.53
#